data_7b2e2fbe1e9bfa8621890281e3a51026
#
_entry.id   7b2e2fbe1e9bfa8621890281e3a51026
#
_cell.length_a   1.000
_cell.length_b   1.000
_cell.length_c   1.000
_cell.angle_alpha   90.00
_cell.angle_beta   90.00
_cell.angle_gamma   90.00
#
_symmetry.space_group_name_H-M   'P 1'
#
loop_
_entity.id
_entity.type
_entity.pdbx_description
1 polymer ?
#
loop_
_entity_poly.entity_id
_entity_poly.type
_entity_poly.pdbx_seq_one_letter_code
_entity_poly.pdbx_strand_id
1 'polypeptide(L)'
;MTLYFKNSILLISFILSLVSSSSWAELSAKVDRSVLDSNETLGLELNYDGQVFTGEPDFSVLTADFEILSNNRQQSYTRTNGKATSFTAWTLQLRPKRAGILLIPSISFKGDVSNAVELRVRAAPANPSAANPGSQPIYTETLVDNETVYVNQQIILTHRLYTSINLRDYSLSELKIDDAILHRLGDTT
;
A
#
# COMPACT_ATOMS: atom_id res chain seq x y z
N MET A 1 32.87 -9.84 58.48
CA MET A 1 31.77 -10.29 57.64
C MET A 1 31.13 -9.17 56.86
N THR A 2 31.33 -7.92 57.16
CA THR A 2 30.74 -6.71 56.54
C THR A 2 31.42 -6.21 55.27
N LEU A 3 32.70 -6.55 55.04
CA LEU A 3 33.47 -6.07 53.89
C LEU A 3 33.09 -6.76 52.56
N TYR A 4 32.79 -8.05 52.64
CA TYR A 4 32.41 -8.82 51.43
C TYR A 4 31.05 -8.42 50.89
N PHE A 5 30.14 -7.98 51.74
CA PHE A 5 28.80 -7.54 51.35
C PHE A 5 28.81 -6.22 50.55
N LYS A 6 29.72 -5.29 50.93
CA LYS A 6 29.86 -4.00 50.22
C LYS A 6 30.43 -4.18 48.82
N ASN A 7 31.37 -5.08 48.62
CA ASN A 7 31.98 -5.35 47.33
C ASN A 7 31.01 -6.09 46.39
N SER A 8 30.17 -6.98 46.92
CA SER A 8 29.13 -7.67 46.13
C SER A 8 28.07 -6.71 45.62
N ILE A 9 27.63 -5.74 46.40
CA ILE A 9 26.63 -4.73 45.98
C ILE A 9 27.22 -3.82 44.89
N LEU A 10 28.49 -3.44 44.98
CA LEU A 10 29.20 -2.65 43.97
C LEU A 10 29.32 -3.41 42.63
N LEU A 11 29.59 -4.70 42.69
CA LEU A 11 29.69 -5.56 41.50
C LEU A 11 28.34 -5.77 40.81
N ILE A 12 27.28 -5.93 41.58
CA ILE A 12 25.90 -6.05 41.07
C ILE A 12 25.45 -4.72 40.45
N SER A 13 25.76 -3.58 41.03
CA SER A 13 25.46 -2.27 40.48
C SER A 13 26.21 -1.99 39.17
N PHE A 14 27.43 -2.47 39.03
CA PHE A 14 28.22 -2.36 37.81
C PHE A 14 27.72 -3.25 36.67
N ILE A 15 27.22 -4.45 36.97
CA ILE A 15 26.65 -5.37 36.00
C ILE A 15 25.27 -4.83 35.49
N LEU A 16 24.51 -4.18 36.35
CA LEU A 16 23.20 -3.60 35.97
C LEU A 16 23.32 -2.37 35.05
N SER A 17 24.47 -1.66 35.06
CA SER A 17 24.73 -0.51 34.19
C SER A 17 25.18 -0.90 32.78
N LEU A 18 25.48 -2.17 32.51
CA LEU A 18 25.86 -2.69 31.20
C LEU A 18 24.67 -3.10 30.32
N VAL A 19 23.44 -3.05 30.85
CA VAL A 19 22.23 -3.17 30.03
C VAL A 19 21.96 -1.81 29.37
N SER A 20 22.92 -1.36 28.57
CA SER A 20 22.72 -0.25 27.66
C SER A 20 21.65 -0.69 26.65
N SER A 21 20.45 -0.11 26.73
CA SER A 21 19.44 -0.21 25.69
C SER A 21 20.07 0.22 24.38
N SER A 22 20.46 -0.72 23.56
CA SER A 22 20.81 -0.45 22.17
C SER A 22 19.57 0.16 21.56
N SER A 23 19.51 1.47 21.41
CA SER A 23 18.54 2.15 20.57
C SER A 23 18.90 1.76 19.14
N TRP A 24 18.31 0.66 18.69
CA TRP A 24 18.43 0.22 17.30
C TRP A 24 17.57 1.16 16.48
N ALA A 25 18.12 1.67 15.42
CA ALA A 25 17.29 2.27 14.38
C ALA A 25 16.30 1.19 13.96
N GLU A 26 15.01 1.50 14.05
CA GLU A 26 13.98 0.50 13.78
C GLU A 26 13.56 0.61 12.32
N LEU A 27 13.80 -0.47 11.58
CA LEU A 27 13.23 -0.62 10.24
C LEU A 27 11.91 -1.37 10.37
N SER A 28 10.80 -0.73 10.01
CA SER A 28 9.48 -1.33 10.11
C SER A 28 8.74 -1.30 8.77
N ALA A 29 8.06 -2.40 8.46
CA ALA A 29 7.21 -2.53 7.28
C ALA A 29 5.73 -2.52 7.69
N LYS A 30 4.92 -1.71 7.01
CA LYS A 30 3.49 -1.59 7.22
C LYS A 30 2.77 -1.59 5.88
N VAL A 31 1.60 -2.21 5.84
CA VAL A 31 0.73 -2.23 4.67
C VAL A 31 -0.56 -1.48 4.95
N ASP A 32 -1.18 -0.94 3.91
CA ASP A 32 -2.45 -0.23 4.00
C ASP A 32 -3.62 -1.21 4.27
N ARG A 33 -3.49 -2.47 3.80
CA ARG A 33 -4.48 -3.55 3.99
C ARG A 33 -3.81 -4.92 3.97
N SER A 34 -4.41 -5.91 4.65
CA SER A 34 -3.92 -7.29 4.67
C SER A 34 -4.74 -8.24 3.79
N VAL A 35 -5.86 -7.77 3.23
CA VAL A 35 -6.73 -8.54 2.33
C VAL A 35 -7.02 -7.67 1.11
N LEU A 36 -6.80 -8.24 -0.09
CA LEU A 36 -7.05 -7.56 -1.37
C LEU A 36 -7.37 -8.59 -2.46
N ASP A 37 -7.90 -8.11 -3.58
CA ASP A 37 -8.09 -8.94 -4.77
C ASP A 37 -6.84 -8.89 -5.68
N SER A 38 -6.63 -9.93 -6.51
CA SER A 38 -5.41 -10.06 -7.32
C SER A 38 -5.27 -8.99 -8.41
N ASN A 39 -6.31 -8.24 -8.71
CA ASN A 39 -6.31 -7.09 -9.62
C ASN A 39 -6.16 -5.73 -8.90
N GLU A 40 -6.09 -5.72 -7.57
CA GLU A 40 -5.91 -4.51 -6.78
C GLU A 40 -4.43 -4.24 -6.48
N THR A 41 -4.14 -3.00 -6.10
CA THR A 41 -2.82 -2.59 -5.63
C THR A 41 -2.77 -2.48 -4.12
N LEU A 42 -1.60 -2.68 -3.56
CA LEU A 42 -1.28 -2.61 -2.13
C LEU A 42 -0.25 -1.52 -1.90
N GLY A 43 -0.47 -0.67 -0.92
CA GLY A 43 0.53 0.26 -0.39
C GLY A 43 1.40 -0.41 0.66
N LEU A 44 2.72 -0.47 0.42
CA LEU A 44 3.73 -0.86 1.39
C LEU A 44 4.51 0.37 1.82
N GLU A 45 4.52 0.65 3.11
CA GLU A 45 5.33 1.70 3.73
C GLU A 45 6.45 1.05 4.55
N LEU A 46 7.69 1.38 4.21
CA LEU A 46 8.88 0.96 4.95
C LEU A 46 9.45 2.19 5.66
N ASN A 47 9.44 2.17 6.98
CA ASN A 47 9.91 3.27 7.83
C ASN A 47 11.24 2.92 8.46
N TYR A 48 12.20 3.84 8.36
CA TYR A 48 13.52 3.77 8.98
C TYR A 48 13.72 4.97 9.91
N ASP A 49 13.99 4.70 11.18
CA ASP A 49 14.31 5.74 12.16
C ASP A 49 15.72 6.26 11.93
N GLY A 50 15.83 7.33 11.17
CA GLY A 50 17.11 7.94 10.83
C GLY A 50 17.12 8.65 9.47
N GLN A 51 18.17 9.43 9.24
CA GLN A 51 18.44 10.04 7.94
C GLN A 51 19.20 9.08 7.03
N VAL A 52 18.73 8.98 5.80
CA VAL A 52 19.38 8.21 4.75
C VAL A 52 19.88 9.14 3.67
N PHE A 53 21.18 9.44 3.68
CA PHE A 53 21.79 10.27 2.64
C PHE A 53 22.04 9.48 1.35
N THR A 54 22.47 8.22 1.50
CA THR A 54 22.80 7.34 0.37
C THR A 54 22.31 5.92 0.64
N GLY A 55 22.00 5.21 -0.44
CA GLY A 55 21.51 3.84 -0.39
C GLY A 55 19.98 3.75 -0.30
N GLU A 56 19.52 2.57 -0.60
CA GLU A 56 18.11 2.18 -0.69
C GLU A 56 17.98 0.74 -0.19
N PRO A 57 16.86 0.36 0.47
CA PRO A 57 16.59 -1.02 0.81
C PRO A 57 16.52 -1.91 -0.43
N ASP A 58 16.89 -3.18 -0.28
CA ASP A 58 16.78 -4.14 -1.38
C ASP A 58 15.32 -4.60 -1.54
N PHE A 59 14.62 -3.97 -2.48
CA PHE A 59 13.25 -4.33 -2.82
C PHE A 59 13.15 -5.50 -3.81
N SER A 60 14.27 -6.04 -4.31
CA SER A 60 14.26 -7.18 -5.23
C SER A 60 13.61 -8.43 -4.63
N VAL A 61 13.66 -8.56 -3.30
CA VAL A 61 13.01 -9.64 -2.54
C VAL A 61 11.48 -9.68 -2.73
N LEU A 62 10.87 -8.54 -3.10
CA LEU A 62 9.42 -8.44 -3.35
C LEU A 62 9.03 -8.98 -4.73
N THR A 63 9.97 -8.98 -5.68
CA THR A 63 9.68 -9.25 -7.10
C THR A 63 9.24 -10.68 -7.38
N ALA A 64 9.43 -11.61 -6.45
CA ALA A 64 8.97 -12.99 -6.57
C ALA A 64 7.42 -13.05 -6.67
N ASP A 65 6.73 -12.37 -5.76
CA ASP A 65 5.28 -12.44 -5.61
C ASP A 65 4.55 -11.14 -6.01
N PHE A 66 5.30 -10.03 -6.18
CA PHE A 66 4.72 -8.72 -6.47
C PHE A 66 5.40 -8.04 -7.66
N GLU A 67 4.65 -7.21 -8.35
CA GLU A 67 5.12 -6.22 -9.30
C GLU A 67 5.19 -4.87 -8.59
N ILE A 68 6.33 -4.19 -8.64
CA ILE A 68 6.51 -2.86 -8.07
C ILE A 68 6.10 -1.83 -9.11
N LEU A 69 5.00 -1.12 -8.86
CA LEU A 69 4.45 -0.10 -9.77
C LEU A 69 5.07 1.27 -9.55
N SER A 70 5.36 1.60 -8.30
CA SER A 70 6.04 2.85 -7.92
C SER A 70 6.82 2.69 -6.64
N ASN A 71 7.85 3.52 -6.49
CA ASN A 71 8.65 3.64 -5.28
C ASN A 71 8.93 5.14 -5.05
N ASN A 72 8.42 5.65 -3.93
CA ASN A 72 8.62 7.03 -3.52
C ASN A 72 9.34 7.07 -2.18
N ARG A 73 10.36 7.92 -2.07
CA ARG A 73 11.11 8.14 -0.85
C ARG A 73 10.79 9.51 -0.26
N GLN A 74 10.46 9.53 1.01
CA GLN A 74 10.24 10.75 1.79
C GLN A 74 11.19 10.79 2.98
N GLN A 75 11.75 11.96 3.27
CA GLN A 75 12.56 12.19 4.46
C GLN A 75 11.96 13.33 5.27
N SER A 76 11.96 13.15 6.59
CA SER A 76 11.58 14.18 7.54
C SER A 76 12.69 14.38 8.56
N TYR A 77 12.97 15.65 8.85
CA TYR A 77 13.88 16.06 9.92
C TYR A 77 13.20 17.14 10.74
N THR A 78 13.06 16.88 12.03
CA THR A 78 12.45 17.83 12.96
C THR A 78 13.37 18.04 14.14
N ARG A 79 13.59 19.30 14.52
CA ARG A 79 14.35 19.68 15.72
C ARG A 79 13.45 20.47 16.65
N THR A 80 13.16 19.89 17.83
CA THR A 80 12.33 20.52 18.85
C THR A 80 13.05 20.49 20.19
N ASN A 81 13.22 21.65 20.83
CA ASN A 81 13.88 21.79 22.14
C ASN A 81 15.25 21.11 22.23
N GLY A 82 16.07 21.22 21.17
CA GLY A 82 17.41 20.64 21.12
C GLY A 82 17.46 19.15 20.78
N LYS A 83 16.33 18.43 20.78
CA LYS A 83 16.23 17.05 20.28
C LYS A 83 15.96 17.06 18.79
N ALA A 84 16.79 16.34 18.03
CA ALA A 84 16.58 16.10 16.62
C ALA A 84 15.98 14.71 16.43
N THR A 85 14.89 14.64 15.68
CA THR A 85 14.30 13.39 15.21
C THR A 85 14.29 13.40 13.69
N SER A 86 14.67 12.29 13.09
CA SER A 86 14.67 12.12 11.65
C SER A 86 14.12 10.75 11.31
N PHE A 87 13.35 10.67 10.25
CA PHE A 87 12.94 9.40 9.68
C PHE A 87 12.99 9.44 8.15
N THR A 88 13.15 8.28 7.58
CA THR A 88 13.06 8.06 6.13
C THR A 88 12.00 7.01 5.87
N ALA A 89 11.06 7.32 5.01
CA ALA A 89 10.00 6.40 4.59
C ALA A 89 10.10 6.11 3.09
N TRP A 90 9.93 4.86 2.71
CA TRP A 90 9.72 4.42 1.33
C TRP A 90 8.29 3.94 1.21
N THR A 91 7.57 4.50 0.24
CA THR A 91 6.20 4.11 -0.07
C THR A 91 6.18 3.45 -1.44
N LEU A 92 5.87 2.15 -1.46
CA LEU A 92 5.78 1.35 -2.67
C LEU A 92 4.32 1.04 -2.97
N GLN A 93 3.98 1.07 -4.26
CA GLN A 93 2.73 0.51 -4.77
C GLN A 93 3.04 -0.85 -5.38
N LEU A 94 2.43 -1.88 -4.83
CA LEU A 94 2.65 -3.27 -5.21
C LEU A 94 1.39 -3.85 -5.84
N ARG A 95 1.56 -4.67 -6.89
CA ARG A 95 0.50 -5.50 -7.46
C ARG A 95 0.86 -6.97 -7.23
N PRO A 96 -0.03 -7.78 -6.63
CA PRO A 96 0.23 -9.21 -6.48
C PRO A 96 0.22 -9.90 -7.83
N LYS A 97 1.15 -10.84 -8.04
CA LYS A 97 1.24 -11.63 -9.28
C LYS A 97 0.36 -12.88 -9.26
N ARG A 98 -0.14 -13.27 -8.11
CA ARG A 98 -0.98 -14.46 -7.92
C ARG A 98 -1.92 -14.29 -6.74
N ALA A 99 -3.01 -15.05 -6.74
CA ALA A 99 -3.89 -15.20 -5.58
C ALA A 99 -3.31 -16.20 -4.57
N GLY A 100 -3.80 -16.16 -3.33
CA GLY A 100 -3.38 -17.03 -2.24
C GLY A 100 -2.86 -16.25 -1.04
N ILE A 101 -2.23 -16.94 -0.12
CA ILE A 101 -1.50 -16.32 0.97
C ILE A 101 -0.12 -15.95 0.45
N LEU A 102 0.19 -14.66 0.47
CA LEU A 102 1.49 -14.11 0.06
C LEU A 102 2.19 -13.52 1.29
N LEU A 103 3.50 -13.53 1.25
CA LEU A 103 4.33 -12.95 2.31
C LEU A 103 5.17 -11.82 1.72
N ILE A 104 5.06 -10.63 2.32
CA ILE A 104 6.08 -9.61 2.18
C ILE A 104 7.23 -10.03 3.09
N PRO A 105 8.38 -10.44 2.56
CA PRO A 105 9.49 -10.89 3.38
C PRO A 105 10.10 -9.72 4.14
N SER A 106 10.87 -10.04 5.17
CA SER A 106 11.68 -9.05 5.88
C SER A 106 12.68 -8.41 4.92
N ILE A 107 12.74 -7.09 4.94
CA ILE A 107 13.61 -6.27 4.10
C ILE A 107 14.77 -5.80 4.97
N SER A 108 16.00 -5.95 4.46
CA SER A 108 17.21 -5.52 5.16
C SER A 108 17.68 -4.17 4.68
N PHE A 109 18.09 -3.31 5.60
CA PHE A 109 18.69 -2.02 5.27
C PHE A 109 19.64 -1.57 6.38
N LYS A 110 20.90 -1.25 6.03
CA LYS A 110 21.94 -0.77 6.94
C LYS A 110 22.19 -1.62 8.21
N GLY A 111 21.89 -2.90 8.14
CA GLY A 111 22.06 -3.83 9.28
C GLY A 111 20.78 -4.06 10.07
N ASP A 112 19.74 -3.26 9.85
CA ASP A 112 18.41 -3.47 10.41
C ASP A 112 17.55 -4.33 9.47
N VAL A 113 16.54 -4.99 10.04
CA VAL A 113 15.65 -5.89 9.30
C VAL A 113 14.22 -5.59 9.70
N SER A 114 13.35 -5.38 8.69
CA SER A 114 11.94 -5.15 8.95
C SER A 114 11.20 -6.41 9.39
N ASN A 115 10.01 -6.23 9.96
CA ASN A 115 9.07 -7.32 10.12
C ASN A 115 8.58 -7.82 8.76
N ALA A 116 8.24 -9.11 8.68
CA ALA A 116 7.51 -9.68 7.56
C ALA A 116 6.01 -9.43 7.72
N VAL A 117 5.26 -9.35 6.61
CA VAL A 117 3.81 -9.12 6.62
C VAL A 117 3.11 -10.15 5.75
N GLU A 118 2.15 -10.86 6.34
CA GLU A 118 1.29 -11.81 5.62
C GLU A 118 0.11 -11.08 4.97
N LEU A 119 -0.20 -11.45 3.74
CA LEU A 119 -1.30 -10.91 2.94
C LEU A 119 -2.18 -12.05 2.44
N ARG A 120 -3.47 -11.82 2.42
CA ARG A 120 -4.45 -12.70 1.79
C ARG A 120 -4.94 -12.08 0.49
N VAL A 121 -4.51 -12.65 -0.63
CA VAL A 121 -4.90 -12.21 -1.97
C VAL A 121 -5.98 -13.14 -2.50
N ARG A 122 -7.16 -12.63 -2.72
CA ARG A 122 -8.29 -13.37 -3.31
C ARG A 122 -8.15 -13.37 -4.83
N ALA A 123 -8.60 -14.43 -5.46
CA ALA A 123 -8.74 -14.40 -6.92
C ALA A 123 -9.74 -13.30 -7.30
N ALA A 124 -9.35 -12.41 -8.21
CA ALA A 124 -10.27 -11.43 -8.75
C ALA A 124 -11.44 -12.16 -9.44
N PRO A 125 -12.68 -11.71 -9.27
CA PRO A 125 -13.81 -12.29 -9.96
C PRO A 125 -13.59 -12.22 -11.48
N ALA A 126 -13.83 -13.34 -12.17
CA ALA A 126 -13.66 -13.44 -13.62
C ALA A 126 -14.56 -12.46 -14.40
N ASN A 127 -15.57 -11.90 -13.74
CA ASN A 127 -16.44 -10.89 -14.25
C ASN A 127 -16.51 -9.72 -13.26
N PRO A 128 -15.92 -8.55 -13.57
CA PRO A 128 -15.94 -7.39 -12.68
C PRO A 128 -17.36 -6.91 -12.33
N SER A 129 -18.37 -7.28 -13.13
CA SER A 129 -19.78 -7.03 -12.83
C SER A 129 -20.35 -7.91 -11.69
N ALA A 130 -19.64 -8.96 -11.26
CA ALA A 130 -20.09 -9.85 -10.17
C ALA A 130 -19.51 -9.45 -8.80
N ALA A 131 -18.58 -8.50 -8.73
CA ALA A 131 -18.16 -7.89 -7.47
C ALA A 131 -19.33 -7.07 -6.91
N ASN A 132 -19.67 -7.27 -5.62
CA ASN A 132 -20.66 -6.44 -4.94
C ASN A 132 -20.37 -4.96 -5.23
N PRO A 133 -21.30 -4.21 -5.88
CA PRO A 133 -21.04 -2.84 -6.27
C PRO A 133 -20.63 -1.91 -5.11
N GLY A 134 -20.92 -2.28 -3.88
CA GLY A 134 -20.60 -1.49 -2.70
C GLY A 134 -19.21 -1.70 -2.09
N SER A 135 -18.37 -2.60 -2.61
CA SER A 135 -17.06 -2.89 -2.01
C SER A 135 -15.88 -2.20 -2.70
N GLN A 136 -16.08 -1.61 -3.86
CA GLN A 136 -15.04 -0.86 -4.58
C GLN A 136 -15.21 0.64 -4.35
N PRO A 137 -14.12 1.38 -4.08
CA PRO A 137 -14.19 2.83 -3.90
C PRO A 137 -14.61 3.57 -5.17
N ILE A 138 -14.38 2.98 -6.33
CA ILE A 138 -14.79 3.50 -7.66
C ILE A 138 -15.22 2.32 -8.52
N TYR A 139 -16.40 2.40 -9.11
CA TYR A 139 -16.84 1.45 -10.14
C TYR A 139 -17.74 2.13 -11.18
N THR A 140 -17.80 1.56 -12.36
CA THR A 140 -18.66 2.03 -13.44
C THR A 140 -19.73 0.99 -13.75
N GLU A 141 -20.92 1.46 -14.10
CA GLU A 141 -22.03 0.65 -14.53
C GLU A 141 -22.53 1.16 -15.90
N THR A 142 -22.75 0.26 -16.82
CA THR A 142 -23.30 0.60 -18.14
C THR A 142 -24.62 -0.15 -18.32
N LEU A 143 -25.68 0.59 -18.53
CA LEU A 143 -27.03 0.07 -18.73
C LEU A 143 -27.54 0.45 -20.14
N VAL A 144 -28.25 -0.45 -20.75
CA VAL A 144 -28.97 -0.19 -22.00
C VAL A 144 -30.48 -0.38 -21.76
N ASP A 145 -31.29 0.43 -22.41
CA ASP A 145 -32.76 0.33 -22.30
C ASP A 145 -33.30 -0.91 -23.01
N ASN A 146 -32.66 -1.37 -24.08
CA ASN A 146 -33.03 -2.57 -24.82
C ASN A 146 -31.78 -3.39 -25.18
N GLU A 147 -31.78 -4.68 -24.84
CA GLU A 147 -30.69 -5.61 -25.15
C GLU A 147 -30.73 -6.12 -26.62
N THR A 148 -31.90 -6.05 -27.23
CA THR A 148 -32.10 -6.50 -28.62
C THR A 148 -32.82 -5.43 -29.41
N VAL A 149 -32.18 -4.97 -30.48
CA VAL A 149 -32.67 -3.84 -31.29
C VAL A 149 -32.59 -4.14 -32.79
N TYR A 150 -33.41 -3.45 -33.57
CA TYR A 150 -33.35 -3.51 -35.05
C TYR A 150 -32.28 -2.54 -35.56
N VAL A 151 -31.84 -2.80 -36.79
CA VAL A 151 -30.91 -1.90 -37.49
C VAL A 151 -31.57 -0.50 -37.64
N ASN A 152 -30.81 0.55 -37.33
CA ASN A 152 -31.19 1.96 -37.26
C ASN A 152 -32.21 2.28 -36.14
N GLN A 153 -32.38 1.41 -35.15
CA GLN A 153 -33.15 1.73 -33.96
C GLN A 153 -32.28 2.53 -32.97
N GLN A 154 -32.90 3.53 -32.36
CA GLN A 154 -32.29 4.28 -31.26
C GLN A 154 -32.28 3.44 -29.98
N ILE A 155 -31.18 3.44 -29.27
CA ILE A 155 -31.02 2.88 -27.93
C ILE A 155 -30.50 3.96 -26.98
N ILE A 156 -30.90 3.88 -25.72
CA ILE A 156 -30.38 4.76 -24.67
C ILE A 156 -29.40 3.96 -23.86
N LEU A 157 -28.11 4.39 -23.91
CA LEU A 157 -27.05 3.84 -23.11
C LEU A 157 -26.75 4.79 -21.94
N THR A 158 -26.91 4.30 -20.73
CA THR A 158 -26.59 5.05 -19.50
C THR A 158 -25.31 4.52 -18.90
N HIS A 159 -24.30 5.37 -18.84
CA HIS A 159 -23.02 5.06 -18.19
C HIS A 159 -22.93 5.83 -16.88
N ARG A 160 -22.81 5.11 -15.76
CA ARG A 160 -22.76 5.67 -14.41
C ARG A 160 -21.40 5.41 -13.78
N LEU A 161 -20.84 6.43 -13.14
CA LEU A 161 -19.66 6.33 -12.30
C LEU A 161 -20.08 6.45 -10.84
N TYR A 162 -19.78 5.43 -10.05
CA TYR A 162 -20.01 5.44 -8.61
C TYR A 162 -18.68 5.62 -7.89
N THR A 163 -18.63 6.52 -6.92
CA THR A 163 -17.43 6.79 -6.13
C THR A 163 -17.80 7.01 -4.68
N SER A 164 -17.04 6.39 -3.76
CA SER A 164 -17.09 6.64 -2.32
C SER A 164 -15.96 7.55 -1.84
N ILE A 165 -15.09 7.99 -2.75
CA ILE A 165 -13.97 8.89 -2.48
C ILE A 165 -14.13 10.18 -3.29
N ASN A 166 -13.54 11.28 -2.78
CA ASN A 166 -13.50 12.54 -3.54
C ASN A 166 -12.53 12.41 -4.72
N LEU A 167 -13.06 12.45 -5.92
CA LEU A 167 -12.27 12.53 -7.16
C LEU A 167 -11.93 14.00 -7.41
N ARG A 168 -10.64 14.34 -7.46
CA ARG A 168 -10.20 15.72 -7.77
C ARG A 168 -9.98 15.94 -9.26
N ASP A 169 -9.36 14.95 -9.92
CA ASP A 169 -9.07 15.00 -11.35
C ASP A 169 -9.46 13.65 -11.96
N TYR A 170 -10.53 13.63 -12.74
CA TYR A 170 -10.93 12.46 -13.50
C TYR A 170 -11.26 12.83 -14.94
N SER A 171 -10.95 11.97 -15.86
CA SER A 171 -11.39 12.06 -17.23
C SER A 171 -12.02 10.73 -17.64
N LEU A 172 -13.17 10.80 -18.28
CA LEU A 172 -13.79 9.65 -18.91
C LEU A 172 -13.33 9.63 -20.37
N SER A 173 -12.79 8.50 -20.81
CA SER A 173 -12.52 8.30 -22.24
C SER A 173 -13.84 8.28 -23.02
N GLU A 174 -13.79 8.78 -24.23
CA GLU A 174 -14.94 8.72 -25.14
C GLU A 174 -15.33 7.27 -25.39
N LEU A 175 -16.62 6.98 -25.23
CA LEU A 175 -17.17 5.68 -25.56
C LEU A 175 -17.14 5.50 -27.08
N LYS A 176 -16.54 4.41 -27.54
CA LYS A 176 -16.54 4.02 -28.96
C LYS A 176 -17.35 2.74 -29.12
N ILE A 177 -18.29 2.77 -30.01
CA ILE A 177 -19.09 1.59 -30.39
C ILE A 177 -18.99 1.49 -31.93
N ASP A 178 -18.55 0.35 -32.39
CA ASP A 178 -18.45 0.09 -33.83
C ASP A 178 -19.87 0.04 -34.42
N ASP A 179 -20.01 0.60 -35.63
CA ASP A 179 -21.27 0.65 -36.38
C ASP A 179 -22.46 1.39 -35.72
N ALA A 180 -22.16 2.32 -34.79
CA ALA A 180 -23.15 3.16 -34.14
C ALA A 180 -22.83 4.65 -34.21
N ILE A 181 -23.86 5.49 -34.32
CA ILE A 181 -23.72 6.94 -34.19
C ILE A 181 -24.11 7.32 -32.77
N LEU A 182 -23.13 7.88 -32.01
CA LEU A 182 -23.31 8.27 -30.63
C LEU A 182 -23.74 9.76 -30.55
N HIS A 183 -24.82 10.01 -29.84
CA HIS A 183 -25.26 11.36 -29.47
C HIS A 183 -25.27 11.48 -27.94
N ARG A 184 -24.56 12.42 -27.40
CA ARG A 184 -24.55 12.69 -25.95
C ARG A 184 -25.82 13.43 -25.55
N LEU A 185 -26.61 12.88 -24.62
CA LEU A 185 -27.92 13.37 -24.20
C LEU A 185 -27.86 14.06 -22.82
N GLY A 186 -26.92 14.84 -22.50
CA GLY A 186 -26.91 15.59 -21.26
C GLY A 186 -25.51 15.85 -20.68
N ASP A 187 -25.46 16.76 -19.72
CA ASP A 187 -24.28 17.06 -18.97
C ASP A 187 -24.16 16.14 -17.75
N THR A 188 -22.93 15.91 -17.31
CA THR A 188 -22.63 15.23 -16.05
C THR A 188 -23.21 16.05 -14.89
N THR A 189 -24.11 15.45 -14.12
CA THR A 189 -24.59 15.98 -12.84
C THR A 189 -23.72 15.47 -11.70
#